data_6ec95a5a4e8b98a63f8cce10047a0483
#
_entry.id   6ec95a5a4e8b98a63f8cce10047a0483
#
_cell.length_a   1.000
_cell.length_b   1.000
_cell.length_c   1.000
_cell.angle_alpha   90.00
_cell.angle_beta   90.00
_cell.angle_gamma   90.00
#
_symmetry.space_group_name_H-M   'P 1'
#
loop_
_entity.id
_entity.type
_entity.pdbx_description
1 polymer ?
#
loop_
_entity_poly.entity_id
_entity_poly.type
_entity_poly.pdbx_seq_one_letter_code
_entity_poly.pdbx_strand_id
1 'polypeptide(L)'
;MSAKIDIIYPKFSAEEMRVPRDKPVGLIYLPADFYSFKIALRRLWMKPKRLRLMLIMNPVGYIHHEVRTRPEFREIRVDSQAIGDCGVPPEKRDDYAIETAAKLVTRKYKTFIWDPEIEIVEKKSLYLPLYICRGEKKTWLYDTFTGKKILAENPMFSPGSIKPMRK
;
A
#
# COMPACT_ATOMS: atom_id res chain seq x y z
N MET A 1 -8.26 -2.71 -24.02
CA MET A 1 -7.94 -4.10 -23.61
C MET A 1 -8.26 -4.25 -22.12
N SER A 2 -8.86 -5.34 -21.75
CA SER A 2 -9.17 -5.63 -20.34
C SER A 2 -8.13 -6.60 -19.76
N ALA A 3 -7.69 -6.33 -18.53
CA ALA A 3 -6.80 -7.20 -17.77
C ALA A 3 -7.54 -7.76 -16.54
N LYS A 4 -7.20 -8.99 -16.15
CA LYS A 4 -7.61 -9.54 -14.86
C LYS A 4 -6.56 -9.19 -13.82
N ILE A 5 -7.00 -8.63 -12.71
CA ILE A 5 -6.12 -8.26 -11.59
C ILE A 5 -6.73 -8.68 -10.26
N ASP A 6 -5.88 -9.00 -9.31
CA ASP A 6 -6.28 -9.15 -7.91
C ASP A 6 -6.23 -7.78 -7.23
N ILE A 7 -7.27 -7.41 -6.54
CA ILE A 7 -7.36 -6.17 -5.78
C ILE A 7 -7.56 -6.42 -4.30
N ILE A 8 -7.12 -5.44 -3.48
CA ILE A 8 -7.60 -5.32 -2.12
C ILE A 8 -9.04 -4.82 -2.17
N TYR A 9 -9.96 -5.51 -1.48
CA TYR A 9 -11.35 -5.10 -1.47
C TYR A 9 -11.52 -3.73 -0.79
N PRO A 10 -12.17 -2.76 -1.45
CA PRO A 10 -12.39 -1.42 -0.90
C PRO A 10 -13.21 -1.46 0.38
N LYS A 11 -12.82 -0.66 1.37
CA LYS A 11 -13.57 -0.47 2.63
C LYS A 11 -14.39 0.80 2.63
N PHE A 12 -13.97 1.80 1.83
CA PHE A 12 -14.58 3.12 1.78
C PHE A 12 -15.10 3.43 0.38
N SER A 13 -16.34 3.91 0.31
CA SER A 13 -16.93 4.42 -0.92
C SER A 13 -16.46 5.85 -1.21
N ALA A 14 -16.68 6.31 -2.45
CA ALA A 14 -16.38 7.71 -2.83
C ALA A 14 -17.17 8.72 -1.98
N GLU A 15 -18.38 8.37 -1.56
CA GLU A 15 -19.23 9.22 -0.72
C GLU A 15 -18.68 9.33 0.70
N GLU A 16 -18.29 8.20 1.32
CA GLU A 16 -17.68 8.17 2.65
C GLU A 16 -16.38 8.96 2.71
N MET A 17 -15.58 8.91 1.65
CA MET A 17 -14.34 9.68 1.53
C MET A 17 -14.56 11.13 1.11
N ARG A 18 -15.79 11.55 0.84
CA ARG A 18 -16.15 12.90 0.37
C ARG A 18 -15.39 13.31 -0.89
N VAL A 19 -15.26 12.38 -1.84
CA VAL A 19 -14.64 12.66 -3.13
C VAL A 19 -15.50 13.70 -3.88
N PRO A 20 -14.91 14.80 -4.40
CA PRO A 20 -15.67 15.84 -5.10
C PRO A 20 -16.40 15.29 -6.34
N ARG A 21 -17.70 15.57 -6.46
CA ARG A 21 -18.53 15.11 -7.60
C ARG A 21 -18.39 15.98 -8.84
N ASP A 22 -18.00 17.23 -8.66
CA ASP A 22 -17.88 18.27 -9.68
C ASP A 22 -16.55 18.28 -10.43
N LYS A 23 -15.60 17.48 -9.99
CA LYS A 23 -14.27 17.33 -10.61
C LYS A 23 -14.15 16.00 -11.34
N PRO A 24 -13.33 15.92 -12.40
CA PRO A 24 -13.09 14.66 -13.09
C PRO A 24 -12.52 13.64 -12.10
N VAL A 25 -13.30 12.62 -11.83
CA VAL A 25 -12.94 11.52 -10.95
C VAL A 25 -12.76 10.27 -11.80
N GLY A 26 -11.60 9.65 -11.68
CA GLY A 26 -11.30 8.35 -12.26
C GLY A 26 -10.98 7.35 -11.17
N LEU A 27 -11.16 6.07 -11.45
CA LEU A 27 -10.67 4.98 -10.61
C LEU A 27 -9.40 4.42 -11.26
N ILE A 28 -8.33 4.38 -10.51
CA ILE A 28 -7.05 3.80 -10.93
C ILE A 28 -6.63 2.69 -9.97
N TYR A 29 -5.81 1.78 -10.46
CA TYR A 29 -5.32 0.64 -9.72
C TYR A 29 -3.79 0.70 -9.66
N LEU A 30 -3.24 0.92 -8.47
CA LEU A 30 -1.80 0.98 -8.27
C LEU A 30 -1.27 -0.31 -7.69
N PRO A 31 -0.08 -0.77 -8.14
CA PRO A 31 0.56 -1.96 -7.59
C PRO A 31 0.76 -1.82 -6.09
N ALA A 32 0.39 -2.85 -5.36
CA ALA A 32 0.57 -2.96 -3.93
C ALA A 32 0.96 -4.38 -3.58
N ASP A 33 1.62 -4.56 -2.45
CA ASP A 33 1.97 -5.88 -1.93
C ASP A 33 1.42 -6.05 -0.53
N PHE A 34 0.84 -7.21 -0.27
CA PHE A 34 0.49 -7.65 1.06
C PHE A 34 1.58 -8.55 1.61
N TYR A 35 2.00 -8.27 2.83
CA TYR A 35 2.98 -9.09 3.57
C TYR A 35 2.43 -9.51 4.92
N SER A 36 2.70 -10.75 5.28
CA SER A 36 2.58 -11.24 6.64
C SER A 36 3.95 -11.66 7.14
N PHE A 37 4.36 -11.12 8.27
CA PHE A 37 5.66 -11.38 8.88
C PHE A 37 5.51 -12.14 10.20
N LYS A 38 6.44 -13.05 10.46
CA LYS A 38 6.78 -13.51 11.80
C LYS A 38 8.00 -12.75 12.29
N ILE A 39 7.92 -12.22 13.49
CA ILE A 39 8.97 -11.39 14.07
C ILE A 39 9.34 -11.97 15.42
N ALA A 40 10.65 -12.23 15.61
CA ALA A 40 11.21 -12.63 16.89
C ALA A 40 12.05 -11.48 17.47
N LEU A 41 11.69 -11.06 18.67
CA LEU A 41 12.40 -10.02 19.42
C LEU A 41 13.18 -10.69 20.54
N ARG A 42 14.51 -10.66 20.47
CA ARG A 42 15.37 -11.19 21.51
C ARG A 42 15.45 -10.22 22.70
N ARG A 43 15.27 -10.76 23.88
CA ARG A 43 15.35 -10.04 25.14
C ARG A 43 16.52 -10.59 25.96
N LEU A 44 17.21 -9.70 26.68
CA LEU A 44 18.21 -10.12 27.64
C LEU A 44 17.54 -10.95 28.76
N TRP A 45 18.05 -12.15 29.04
CA TRP A 45 17.58 -13.04 30.11
C TRP A 45 16.13 -13.54 30.01
N MET A 46 15.45 -13.31 28.91
CA MET A 46 14.06 -13.71 28.70
C MET A 46 13.89 -14.50 27.39
N LYS A 47 12.81 -15.30 27.32
CA LYS A 47 12.43 -15.95 26.06
C LYS A 47 12.14 -14.89 25.00
N PRO A 48 12.49 -15.13 23.71
CA PRO A 48 12.18 -14.22 22.64
C PRO A 48 10.67 -13.95 22.56
N LYS A 49 10.29 -12.69 22.39
CA LYS A 49 8.90 -12.34 22.09
C LYS A 49 8.63 -12.57 20.63
N ARG A 50 7.61 -13.38 20.33
CA ARG A 50 7.16 -13.64 18.96
C ARG A 50 5.95 -12.79 18.65
N LEU A 51 5.97 -12.13 17.50
CA LEU A 51 4.92 -11.25 17.01
C LEU A 51 4.54 -11.63 15.60
N ARG A 52 3.32 -11.28 15.22
CA ARG A 52 2.86 -11.30 13.85
C ARG A 52 2.55 -9.88 13.41
N LEU A 53 3.04 -9.48 12.25
CA LEU A 53 2.77 -8.18 11.65
C LEU A 53 2.27 -8.39 10.23
N MET A 54 1.20 -7.70 9.86
CA MET A 54 0.68 -7.70 8.50
C MET A 54 0.70 -6.28 7.97
N LEU A 55 1.25 -6.10 6.78
CA LEU A 55 1.36 -4.82 6.11
C LEU A 55 0.80 -4.88 4.69
N ILE A 56 0.14 -3.81 4.29
CA ILE A 56 -0.09 -3.48 2.90
C ILE A 56 0.92 -2.40 2.52
N MET A 57 1.74 -2.72 1.52
CA MET A 57 2.77 -1.82 1.02
C MET A 57 2.35 -1.29 -0.33
N ASN A 58 2.15 0.03 -0.41
CA ASN A 58 2.05 0.71 -1.68
C ASN A 58 3.43 1.27 -2.03
N PRO A 59 4.18 0.64 -2.96
CA PRO A 59 5.52 1.10 -3.28
C PRO A 59 5.54 2.50 -3.94
N VAL A 60 4.41 2.95 -4.44
CA VAL A 60 4.25 4.32 -4.93
C VAL A 60 4.00 5.23 -3.74
N GLY A 61 4.95 6.09 -3.42
CA GLY A 61 4.87 7.03 -2.30
C GLY A 61 5.23 6.45 -0.93
N TYR A 62 5.74 5.22 -0.87
CA TYR A 62 6.23 4.59 0.37
C TYR A 62 5.19 4.55 1.51
N ILE A 63 3.91 4.41 1.13
CA ILE A 63 2.82 4.32 2.09
C ILE A 63 2.68 2.87 2.54
N HIS A 64 2.89 2.63 3.83
CA HIS A 64 2.57 1.36 4.46
C HIS A 64 1.30 1.50 5.30
N HIS A 65 0.57 0.42 5.41
CA HIS A 65 -0.59 0.33 6.27
C HIS A 65 -0.57 -0.99 7.06
N GLU A 66 -0.53 -0.88 8.38
CA GLU A 66 -0.62 -2.03 9.27
C GLU A 66 -2.07 -2.52 9.34
N VAL A 67 -2.28 -3.83 9.12
CA VAL A 67 -3.59 -4.45 9.23
C VAL A 67 -3.60 -5.50 10.34
N ARG A 68 -4.70 -5.57 11.09
CA ARG A 68 -4.86 -6.52 12.19
C ARG A 68 -5.40 -7.86 11.73
N THR A 69 -6.17 -7.84 10.66
CA THR A 69 -6.77 -9.02 10.05
C THR A 69 -6.39 -9.11 8.58
N ARG A 70 -6.28 -10.32 8.06
CA ARG A 70 -5.97 -10.53 6.64
C ARG A 70 -7.04 -9.86 5.78
N PRO A 71 -6.66 -8.97 4.85
CA PRO A 71 -7.61 -8.30 3.97
C PRO A 71 -8.31 -9.28 3.05
N GLU A 72 -9.50 -8.90 2.58
CA GLU A 72 -10.16 -9.61 1.50
C GLU A 72 -9.57 -9.21 0.16
N PHE A 73 -9.26 -10.19 -0.68
CA PHE A 73 -8.77 -10.01 -2.03
C PHE A 73 -9.81 -10.49 -3.03
N ARG A 74 -9.95 -9.80 -4.14
CA ARG A 74 -10.87 -10.17 -5.23
C ARG A 74 -10.20 -10.04 -6.58
N GLU A 75 -10.45 -11.01 -7.47
CA GLU A 75 -10.11 -10.88 -8.88
C GLU A 75 -11.21 -10.08 -9.59
N ILE A 76 -10.79 -9.06 -10.32
CA ILE A 76 -11.68 -8.25 -11.17
C ILE A 76 -11.09 -8.05 -12.56
N ARG A 77 -11.96 -7.69 -13.51
CA ARG A 77 -11.54 -7.24 -14.83
C ARG A 77 -11.57 -5.73 -14.88
N VAL A 78 -10.50 -5.13 -15.35
CA VAL A 78 -10.36 -3.68 -15.48
C VAL A 78 -9.82 -3.32 -16.85
N ASP A 79 -10.02 -2.08 -17.26
CA ASP A 79 -9.33 -1.54 -18.43
C ASP A 79 -7.84 -1.41 -18.11
N SER A 80 -7.00 -1.91 -19.02
CA SER A 80 -5.54 -1.84 -18.85
C SER A 80 -5.03 -0.40 -18.71
N GLN A 81 -5.77 0.58 -19.22
CA GLN A 81 -5.44 2.00 -19.06
C GLN A 81 -5.66 2.52 -17.63
N ALA A 82 -6.48 1.85 -16.84
CA ALA A 82 -6.73 2.18 -15.44
C ALA A 82 -5.66 1.62 -14.49
N ILE A 83 -4.73 0.81 -15.00
CA ILE A 83 -3.64 0.23 -14.22
C ILE A 83 -2.44 1.19 -14.27
N GLY A 84 -2.01 1.65 -13.12
CA GLY A 84 -0.80 2.46 -12.96
C GLY A 84 0.45 1.62 -12.76
N ASP A 85 1.60 2.26 -12.95
CA ASP A 85 2.90 1.67 -12.69
C ASP A 85 3.43 2.01 -11.28
N CYS A 86 4.36 1.19 -10.83
CA CYS A 86 5.08 1.36 -9.59
C CYS A 86 6.52 1.78 -9.86
N GLY A 87 7.00 2.79 -9.14
CA GLY A 87 8.38 3.27 -9.24
C GLY A 87 9.42 2.38 -8.55
N VAL A 88 9.00 1.32 -7.83
CA VAL A 88 9.91 0.43 -7.09
C VAL A 88 10.02 -0.92 -7.83
N PRO A 89 11.24 -1.32 -8.25
CA PRO A 89 11.46 -2.63 -8.88
C PRO A 89 11.01 -3.78 -7.97
N PRO A 90 10.41 -4.86 -8.54
CA PRO A 90 9.92 -6.00 -7.76
C PRO A 90 10.98 -6.61 -6.82
N GLU A 91 12.24 -6.68 -7.27
CA GLU A 91 13.36 -7.23 -6.51
C GLU A 91 13.72 -6.44 -5.24
N LYS A 92 13.36 -5.15 -5.18
CA LYS A 92 13.62 -4.28 -4.02
C LYS A 92 12.45 -4.21 -3.04
N ARG A 93 11.28 -4.69 -3.43
CA ARG A 93 10.06 -4.56 -2.63
C ARG A 93 10.13 -5.34 -1.31
N ASP A 94 10.68 -6.55 -1.34
CA ASP A 94 10.79 -7.39 -0.14
C ASP A 94 11.73 -6.78 0.88
N ASP A 95 12.90 -6.30 0.46
CA ASP A 95 13.87 -5.62 1.33
C ASP A 95 13.26 -4.37 1.95
N TYR A 96 12.54 -3.61 1.16
CA TYR A 96 11.83 -2.41 1.62
C TYR A 96 10.74 -2.74 2.66
N ALA A 97 9.97 -3.80 2.42
CA ALA A 97 8.94 -4.25 3.35
C ALA A 97 9.53 -4.75 4.68
N ILE A 98 10.64 -5.49 4.62
CA ILE A 98 11.38 -5.96 5.81
C ILE A 98 11.92 -4.76 6.60
N GLU A 99 12.52 -3.78 5.95
CA GLU A 99 13.03 -2.56 6.59
C GLU A 99 11.90 -1.77 7.26
N THR A 100 10.75 -1.66 6.60
CA THR A 100 9.56 -1.00 7.15
C THR A 100 9.06 -1.74 8.39
N ALA A 101 8.96 -3.07 8.33
CA ALA A 101 8.56 -3.90 9.46
C ALA A 101 9.52 -3.74 10.64
N ALA A 102 10.83 -3.73 10.39
CA ALA A 102 11.85 -3.50 11.40
C ALA A 102 11.69 -2.14 12.09
N LYS A 103 11.49 -1.07 11.33
CA LYS A 103 11.26 0.29 11.85
C LYS A 103 10.01 0.37 12.72
N LEU A 104 8.91 -0.24 12.29
CA LEU A 104 7.64 -0.24 13.03
C LEU A 104 7.79 -0.97 14.36
N VAL A 105 8.42 -2.13 14.36
CA VAL A 105 8.60 -2.95 15.56
C VAL A 105 9.57 -2.28 16.53
N THR A 106 10.68 -1.75 16.06
CA THR A 106 11.66 -1.03 16.89
C THR A 106 11.04 0.21 17.53
N ARG A 107 10.19 0.93 16.81
CA ARG A 107 9.46 2.09 17.34
C ARG A 107 8.45 1.71 18.43
N LYS A 108 7.76 0.58 18.25
CA LYS A 108 6.73 0.10 19.18
C LYS A 108 7.31 -0.55 20.44
N TYR A 109 8.45 -1.22 20.31
CA TYR A 109 9.10 -1.99 21.38
C TYR A 109 10.52 -1.47 21.63
N LYS A 110 10.67 -0.40 22.41
CA LYS A 110 11.92 0.32 22.64
C LYS A 110 12.97 -0.42 23.51
N THR A 111 12.63 -1.58 24.04
CA THR A 111 13.44 -2.29 25.05
C THR A 111 14.35 -3.39 24.48
N PHE A 112 14.59 -3.41 23.18
CA PHE A 112 15.42 -4.44 22.55
C PHE A 112 16.83 -3.94 22.27
N ILE A 113 17.79 -4.81 22.57
CA ILE A 113 19.23 -4.56 22.39
C ILE A 113 19.71 -5.07 21.01
N TRP A 114 18.97 -6.00 20.40
CA TRP A 114 19.29 -6.61 19.11
C TRP A 114 18.25 -6.29 18.04
N ASP A 115 18.70 -6.30 16.80
CA ASP A 115 17.82 -6.18 15.66
C ASP A 115 16.77 -7.30 15.65
N PRO A 116 15.50 -6.99 15.28
CA PRO A 116 14.46 -8.00 15.18
C PRO A 116 14.76 -9.00 14.06
N GLU A 117 14.51 -10.29 14.32
CA GLU A 117 14.52 -11.33 13.30
C GLU A 117 13.16 -11.30 12.58
N ILE A 118 13.15 -11.02 11.28
CA ILE A 118 11.94 -10.85 10.48
C ILE A 118 11.92 -11.88 9.37
N GLU A 119 10.85 -12.65 9.32
CA GLU A 119 10.58 -13.66 8.30
C GLU A 119 9.29 -13.32 7.55
N ILE A 120 9.35 -13.29 6.22
CA ILE A 120 8.14 -13.20 5.38
C ILE A 120 7.47 -14.57 5.36
N VAL A 121 6.25 -14.65 5.90
CA VAL A 121 5.45 -15.89 5.92
C VAL A 121 4.52 -15.96 4.71
N GLU A 122 3.97 -14.81 4.31
CA GLU A 122 3.07 -14.69 3.18
C GLU A 122 3.36 -13.38 2.44
N LYS A 123 3.39 -13.46 1.13
CA LYS A 123 3.44 -12.30 0.22
C LYS A 123 2.41 -12.48 -0.87
N LYS A 124 1.66 -11.43 -1.16
CA LYS A 124 0.76 -11.39 -2.30
C LYS A 124 0.86 -10.05 -3.01
N SER A 125 1.23 -10.09 -4.28
CA SER A 125 1.20 -8.90 -5.16
C SER A 125 -0.22 -8.71 -5.69
N LEU A 126 -0.71 -7.48 -5.60
CA LEU A 126 -2.07 -7.11 -5.94
C LEU A 126 -2.15 -5.62 -6.29
N TYR A 127 -3.35 -5.11 -6.48
CA TYR A 127 -3.58 -3.70 -6.79
C TYR A 127 -4.47 -3.05 -5.74
N LEU A 128 -4.16 -1.81 -5.44
CA LEU A 128 -4.94 -0.95 -4.57
C LEU A 128 -5.78 -0.01 -5.43
N PRO A 129 -7.12 -0.07 -5.35
CA PRO A 129 -7.98 0.89 -6.04
C PRO A 129 -7.94 2.25 -5.35
N LEU A 130 -7.76 3.31 -6.14
CA LEU A 130 -7.75 4.70 -5.69
C LEU A 130 -8.61 5.55 -6.59
N TYR A 131 -9.37 6.49 -6.01
CA TYR A 131 -9.99 7.55 -6.78
C TYR A 131 -8.99 8.67 -7.03
N ILE A 132 -8.87 9.08 -8.29
CA ILE A 132 -8.04 10.22 -8.69
C ILE A 132 -8.95 11.42 -8.98
N CYS A 133 -8.68 12.52 -8.32
CA CYS A 133 -9.38 13.77 -8.52
C CYS A 133 -8.39 14.84 -8.98
N ARG A 134 -8.52 15.31 -10.23
CA ARG A 134 -7.65 16.33 -10.81
C ARG A 134 -8.25 17.70 -10.60
N GLY A 135 -7.54 18.55 -9.85
CA GLY A 135 -7.80 19.97 -9.78
C GLY A 135 -6.91 20.74 -10.78
N GLU A 136 -7.10 22.04 -10.89
CA GLU A 136 -6.30 22.91 -11.78
C GLU A 136 -4.81 22.92 -11.40
N LYS A 137 -4.49 22.89 -10.12
CA LYS A 137 -3.11 22.97 -9.59
C LYS A 137 -2.65 21.73 -8.84
N LYS A 138 -3.57 20.88 -8.40
CA LYS A 138 -3.28 19.75 -7.52
C LYS A 138 -4.08 18.53 -7.91
N THR A 139 -3.45 17.37 -7.85
CA THR A 139 -4.10 16.07 -8.03
C THR A 139 -4.18 15.36 -6.68
N TRP A 140 -5.36 14.88 -6.33
CA TRP A 140 -5.61 14.15 -5.10
C TRP A 140 -5.91 12.69 -5.39
N LEU A 141 -5.36 11.81 -4.58
CA LEU A 141 -5.66 10.39 -4.56
C LEU A 141 -6.43 10.04 -3.28
N TYR A 142 -7.49 9.27 -3.40
CA TYR A 142 -8.28 8.80 -2.28
C TYR A 142 -8.15 7.29 -2.20
N ASP A 143 -7.53 6.83 -1.11
CA ASP A 143 -7.29 5.41 -0.86
C ASP A 143 -8.58 4.73 -0.36
N THR A 144 -9.11 3.82 -1.15
CA THR A 144 -10.37 3.13 -0.83
C THR A 144 -10.25 2.14 0.32
N PHE A 145 -9.04 1.75 0.68
CA PHE A 145 -8.82 0.83 1.79
C PHE A 145 -8.61 1.53 3.13
N THR A 146 -7.88 2.64 3.15
CA THR A 146 -7.58 3.40 4.36
C THR A 146 -8.49 4.59 4.58
N GLY A 147 -9.22 5.03 3.56
CA GLY A 147 -10.02 6.26 3.56
C GLY A 147 -9.19 7.55 3.53
N LYS A 148 -7.87 7.44 3.35
CA LYS A 148 -6.97 8.60 3.37
C LYS A 148 -6.93 9.33 2.04
N LYS A 149 -6.83 10.66 2.13
CA LYS A 149 -6.58 11.55 1.02
C LYS A 149 -5.08 11.84 0.92
N ILE A 150 -4.51 11.66 -0.27
CA ILE A 150 -3.08 11.81 -0.55
C ILE A 150 -2.89 12.86 -1.64
N LEU A 151 -1.96 13.79 -1.42
CA LEU A 151 -1.60 14.77 -2.45
C LEU A 151 -0.60 14.15 -3.43
N ALA A 152 -0.96 14.13 -4.72
CA ALA A 152 -0.12 13.55 -5.77
C ALA A 152 1.11 14.40 -6.15
N GLU A 153 1.21 15.63 -5.67
CA GLU A 153 2.39 16.49 -5.83
C GLU A 153 3.55 16.13 -4.89
N ASN A 154 3.40 15.11 -4.06
CA ASN A 154 4.52 14.60 -3.30
C ASN A 154 5.63 14.19 -4.29
N PRO A 155 6.92 14.63 -4.09
CA PRO A 155 8.03 14.32 -5.01
C PRO A 155 8.25 12.82 -5.24
N MET A 156 7.59 11.96 -4.48
CA MET A 156 7.54 10.52 -4.70
C MET A 156 6.58 10.08 -5.82
N PHE A 157 5.68 10.95 -6.27
CA PHE A 157 4.85 10.72 -7.45
C PHE A 157 5.45 11.46 -8.64
N SER A 158 6.32 10.80 -9.40
CA SER A 158 6.74 11.33 -10.70
C SER A 158 5.52 11.51 -11.59
N PRO A 159 5.35 12.68 -12.24
CA PRO A 159 4.21 12.94 -13.14
C PRO A 159 4.04 11.93 -14.27
N GLY A 160 5.09 11.16 -14.59
CA GLY A 160 5.09 10.09 -15.58
C GLY A 160 4.57 8.73 -15.07
N SER A 161 4.37 8.56 -13.76
CA SER A 161 3.93 7.28 -13.19
C SER A 161 2.42 7.06 -13.30
N ILE A 162 1.66 8.12 -13.50
CA ILE A 162 0.22 8.08 -13.70
C ILE A 162 -0.03 8.49 -15.15
N LYS A 163 -0.13 7.50 -16.04
CA LYS A 163 -0.55 7.77 -17.41
C LYS A 163 -1.94 8.42 -17.39
N PRO A 164 -2.12 9.59 -18.05
CA PRO A 164 -3.44 10.20 -18.11
C PRO A 164 -4.41 9.27 -18.83
N MET A 165 -5.58 9.03 -18.24
CA MET A 165 -6.70 8.48 -18.96
C MET A 165 -6.97 9.41 -20.16
N ARG A 166 -6.66 8.97 -21.36
CA ARG A 166 -7.13 9.66 -22.57
C ARG A 166 -8.65 9.52 -22.60
N LYS A 167 -9.32 10.67 -22.82
CA LYS A 167 -10.76 10.72 -23.06
C LYS A 167 -11.13 9.87 -24.26
#